data_ebe70421b763af4f624431cd909e5575
#
_entry.id   ebe70421b763af4f624431cd909e5575
#
_cell.length_a   1.000
_cell.length_b   1.000
_cell.length_c   1.000
_cell.angle_alpha   90.00
_cell.angle_beta   90.00
_cell.angle_gamma   90.00
#
_symmetry.space_group_name_H-M   'P 1'
#
loop_
_entity.id
_entity.type
_entity.pdbx_description
1 polymer ?
#
loop_
_entity_poly.entity_id
_entity_poly.type
_entity_poly.pdbx_seq_one_letter_code
_entity_poly.pdbx_strand_id
1 'polypeptide(L)'
;MRDCGRRCVYCAAALEFDYATLDHVHPLSRGGAHVPGNVVLACGRCNRLKGDLLPTEFFARFPSAGMNFIMYARTVHRALKRCARRAVSLAYARAA
;
A
#
# COMPACT_ATOMS: atom_id res chain seq x y z
N MET A 1 3.99 24.01 7.93
CA MET A 1 4.38 22.72 8.45
C MET A 1 4.89 21.83 7.32
N ARG A 2 6.00 21.26 7.51
CA ARG A 2 6.43 20.35 6.51
C ARG A 2 5.58 19.10 6.59
N ASP A 3 5.35 18.49 5.47
CA ASP A 3 4.49 17.34 5.44
C ASP A 3 5.13 16.12 6.08
N CYS A 4 6.41 16.19 6.40
CA CYS A 4 7.10 15.13 7.13
C CYS A 4 6.91 13.76 6.50
N GLY A 5 6.75 13.70 5.21
CA GLY A 5 6.58 12.45 4.52
C GLY A 5 5.19 11.88 4.60
N ARG A 6 4.22 12.69 4.94
CA ARG A 6 2.83 12.23 4.86
C ARG A 6 2.44 12.10 3.41
N ARG A 7 2.45 10.88 2.95
CA ARG A 7 2.09 10.56 1.58
C ARG A 7 1.21 9.34 1.58
N CYS A 8 0.35 9.26 0.57
CA CYS A 8 -0.33 8.01 0.28
C CYS A 8 0.75 7.00 -0.09
N VAL A 9 0.81 5.86 0.60
CA VAL A 9 1.86 4.88 0.32
C VAL A 9 1.67 4.23 -1.03
N TYR A 10 0.50 4.40 -1.67
CA TYR A 10 0.21 3.74 -2.94
C TYR A 10 0.37 4.65 -4.14
N CYS A 11 -0.03 5.92 -4.05
CA CYS A 11 0.11 6.83 -5.18
C CYS A 11 1.14 7.93 -4.95
N ALA A 12 1.70 7.99 -3.76
CA ALA A 12 2.74 8.93 -3.37
C ALA A 12 2.29 10.39 -3.32
N ALA A 13 1.00 10.67 -3.49
CA ALA A 13 0.49 12.01 -3.38
C ALA A 13 0.62 12.50 -1.94
N ALA A 14 0.91 13.79 -1.79
CA ALA A 14 0.94 14.40 -0.47
C ALA A 14 -0.45 14.30 0.14
N LEU A 15 -0.51 13.99 1.43
CA LEU A 15 -1.77 13.83 2.13
C LEU A 15 -2.00 14.98 3.09
N GLU A 16 -3.15 15.60 2.96
CA GLU A 16 -3.67 16.50 3.97
C GLU A 16 -4.26 15.65 5.09
N PHE A 17 -4.13 16.13 6.30
CA PHE A 17 -4.60 15.39 7.45
C PHE A 17 -6.06 14.95 7.30
N ASP A 18 -6.92 15.85 6.77
CA ASP A 18 -8.34 15.58 6.66
C ASP A 18 -8.69 14.55 5.59
N TYR A 19 -7.77 14.27 4.69
CA TYR A 19 -8.03 13.35 3.58
C TYR A 19 -7.24 12.05 3.70
N ALA A 20 -6.47 11.91 4.77
CA ALA A 20 -5.74 10.68 5.00
C ALA A 20 -6.70 9.63 5.56
N THR A 21 -6.56 8.40 5.07
CA THR A 21 -7.33 7.27 5.59
C THR A 21 -6.37 6.19 6.05
N LEU A 22 -6.83 5.35 6.96
CA LEU A 22 -6.07 4.18 7.38
C LEU A 22 -6.47 3.01 6.52
N ASP A 23 -5.48 2.32 5.99
CA ASP A 23 -5.69 1.13 5.17
C ASP A 23 -5.00 -0.05 5.83
N HIS A 24 -5.70 -1.17 5.92
CA HIS A 24 -5.09 -2.45 6.33
C HIS A 24 -4.56 -3.10 5.08
N VAL A 25 -3.23 -3.20 4.97
CA VAL A 25 -2.59 -3.73 3.76
C VAL A 25 -3.13 -5.11 3.44
N HIS A 26 -3.15 -6.00 4.43
CA HIS A 26 -3.88 -7.25 4.34
C HIS A 26 -5.26 -6.98 4.95
N PRO A 27 -6.33 -6.99 4.13
CA PRO A 27 -7.64 -6.55 4.61
C PRO A 27 -8.16 -7.38 5.77
N LEU A 28 -8.83 -6.71 6.70
CA LEU A 28 -9.44 -7.40 7.83
C LEU A 28 -10.44 -8.44 7.35
N SER A 29 -11.19 -8.14 6.30
CA SER A 29 -12.17 -9.07 5.74
C SER A 29 -11.53 -10.31 5.14
N ARG A 30 -10.23 -10.29 4.94
CA ARG A 30 -9.49 -11.41 4.36
C ARG A 30 -8.48 -12.01 5.34
N GLY A 31 -8.71 -11.82 6.63
CA GLY A 31 -7.86 -12.41 7.66
C GLY A 31 -6.72 -11.53 8.14
N GLY A 32 -6.68 -10.28 7.74
CA GLY A 32 -5.67 -9.37 8.22
C GLY A 32 -5.90 -8.97 9.67
N ALA A 33 -4.85 -8.48 10.32
CA ALA A 33 -4.92 -8.07 11.71
C ALA A 33 -4.86 -6.55 11.85
N HIS A 34 -5.52 -6.04 12.88
CA HIS A 34 -5.45 -4.62 13.20
C HIS A 34 -4.25 -4.39 14.12
N VAL A 35 -3.08 -4.34 13.52
CA VAL A 35 -1.81 -4.14 14.23
C VAL A 35 -0.98 -3.11 13.45
N PRO A 36 -0.07 -2.41 14.13
CA PRO A 36 0.69 -1.33 13.46
C PRO A 36 1.42 -1.79 12.20
N GLY A 37 1.92 -3.01 12.19
CA GLY A 37 2.65 -3.51 11.03
C GLY A 37 1.80 -3.78 9.80
N ASN A 38 0.48 -3.68 9.92
CA ASN A 38 -0.46 -3.92 8.83
C ASN A 38 -1.27 -2.67 8.46
N VAL A 39 -0.95 -1.52 9.04
CA VAL A 39 -1.74 -0.30 8.82
C VAL A 39 -0.87 0.76 8.17
N VAL A 40 -1.39 1.40 7.14
CA VAL A 40 -0.69 2.47 6.43
C VAL A 40 -1.64 3.63 6.19
N LEU A 41 -1.06 4.78 5.84
CA LEU A 41 -1.85 5.93 5.41
C LEU A 41 -2.02 5.87 3.90
N ALA A 42 -3.25 6.08 3.46
CA ALA A 42 -3.57 6.10 2.05
C ALA A 42 -4.60 7.18 1.77
N CYS A 43 -4.63 7.67 0.54
CA CYS A 43 -5.69 8.59 0.15
C CYS A 43 -6.98 7.81 -0.05
N GLY A 44 -8.11 8.54 0.05
CA GLY A 44 -9.41 7.88 -0.08
C GLY A 44 -9.59 7.16 -1.40
N ARG A 45 -9.05 7.73 -2.49
CA ARG A 45 -9.17 7.11 -3.80
C ARG A 45 -8.44 5.77 -3.86
N CYS A 46 -7.20 5.72 -3.39
CA CYS A 46 -6.43 4.48 -3.40
C CYS A 46 -7.05 3.45 -2.46
N ASN A 47 -7.54 3.89 -1.32
CA ASN A 47 -8.19 3.01 -0.36
C ASN A 47 -9.42 2.36 -0.99
N ARG A 48 -10.25 3.14 -1.71
CA ARG A 48 -11.42 2.60 -2.40
C ARG A 48 -11.02 1.68 -3.54
N LEU A 49 -10.00 2.07 -4.29
CA LEU A 49 -9.52 1.27 -5.42
C LEU A 49 -9.01 -0.09 -4.96
N LYS A 50 -8.32 -0.10 -3.83
CA LYS A 50 -7.80 -1.34 -3.27
C LYS A 50 -8.93 -2.21 -2.70
N GLY A 51 -9.90 -1.58 -2.02
CA GLY A 51 -11.00 -2.32 -1.42
C GLY A 51 -10.49 -3.46 -0.54
N ASP A 52 -11.00 -4.65 -0.77
CA ASP A 52 -10.58 -5.84 -0.02
C ASP A 52 -9.61 -6.73 -0.79
N LEU A 53 -8.92 -6.17 -1.77
CA LEU A 53 -7.90 -6.93 -2.49
C LEU A 53 -6.74 -7.26 -1.55
N LEU A 54 -6.21 -8.45 -1.67
CA LEU A 54 -4.98 -8.82 -0.98
C LEU A 54 -3.82 -8.00 -1.57
N PRO A 55 -2.76 -7.76 -0.81
CA PRO A 55 -1.63 -7.01 -1.34
C PRO A 55 -1.05 -7.62 -2.61
N THR A 56 -1.00 -8.95 -2.71
CA THR A 56 -0.54 -9.61 -3.93
C THR A 56 -1.43 -9.26 -5.12
N GLU A 57 -2.74 -9.23 -4.91
CA GLU A 57 -3.69 -8.91 -5.98
C GLU A 57 -3.60 -7.44 -6.38
N PHE A 58 -3.54 -6.57 -5.39
CA PHE A 58 -3.51 -5.13 -5.64
C PHE A 58 -2.22 -4.72 -6.34
N PHE A 59 -1.08 -5.19 -5.86
CA PHE A 59 0.20 -4.81 -6.45
C PHE A 59 0.45 -5.47 -7.80
N ALA A 60 -0.16 -6.63 -8.05
CA ALA A 60 -0.08 -7.23 -9.38
C ALA A 60 -0.88 -6.41 -10.39
N ARG A 61 -2.02 -5.89 -9.96
CA ARG A 61 -2.87 -5.08 -10.82
C ARG A 61 -2.32 -3.67 -11.02
N PHE A 62 -1.72 -3.11 -9.98
CA PHE A 62 -1.17 -1.76 -10.00
C PHE A 62 0.28 -1.77 -9.51
N PRO A 63 1.22 -2.17 -10.38
CA PRO A 63 2.62 -2.28 -9.96
C PRO A 63 3.22 -0.98 -9.42
N SER A 64 2.78 0.16 -9.95
CA SER A 64 3.28 1.44 -9.43
C SER A 64 2.88 1.65 -7.98
N ALA A 65 1.72 1.15 -7.58
CA ALA A 65 1.32 1.19 -6.17
C ALA A 65 2.24 0.34 -5.31
N GLY A 66 2.67 -0.80 -5.85
CA GLY A 66 3.63 -1.66 -5.16
C GLY A 66 4.99 -1.00 -5.00
N MET A 67 5.46 -0.32 -6.04
CA MET A 67 6.72 0.41 -5.98
C MET A 67 6.67 1.51 -4.92
N ASN A 68 5.58 2.27 -4.89
CA ASN A 68 5.43 3.31 -3.89
C ASN A 68 5.35 2.72 -2.48
N PHE A 69 4.64 1.61 -2.34
CA PHE A 69 4.54 0.94 -1.04
C PHE A 69 5.92 0.53 -0.53
N ILE A 70 6.74 -0.04 -1.41
CA ILE A 70 8.09 -0.44 -1.03
C ILE A 70 8.89 0.77 -0.55
N MET A 71 8.70 1.91 -1.22
CA MET A 71 9.47 3.11 -0.95
C MET A 71 8.98 3.86 0.29
N TYR A 72 7.67 3.97 0.46
CA TYR A 72 7.09 4.90 1.44
C TYR A 72 6.51 4.24 2.68
N ALA A 73 6.12 2.98 2.64
CA ALA A 73 5.61 2.32 3.84
C ALA A 73 6.79 1.98 4.74
N ARG A 74 6.77 2.46 5.99
CA ARG A 74 7.95 2.37 6.84
C ARG A 74 7.86 1.33 7.92
N THR A 75 6.73 1.24 8.61
CA THR A 75 6.62 0.44 9.81
C THR A 75 5.78 -0.81 9.60
N VAL A 76 5.75 -1.29 8.36
CA VAL A 76 4.98 -2.48 8.02
C VAL A 76 5.83 -3.74 8.21
N HIS A 77 5.14 -4.87 8.37
CA HIS A 77 5.82 -6.15 8.47
C HIS A 77 6.67 -6.43 7.24
N ARG A 78 7.81 -7.04 7.44
CA ARG A 78 8.72 -7.41 6.36
C ARG A 78 8.03 -8.27 5.32
N ALA A 79 7.14 -9.15 5.76
CA ALA A 79 6.42 -10.04 4.84
C ALA A 79 5.62 -9.25 3.82
N LEU A 80 5.06 -8.11 4.22
CA LEU A 80 4.30 -7.27 3.29
C LEU A 80 5.21 -6.62 2.26
N LYS A 81 6.40 -6.21 2.66
CA LYS A 81 7.38 -5.66 1.73
C LYS A 81 7.86 -6.71 0.74
N ARG A 82 8.12 -7.93 1.22
CA ARG A 82 8.51 -9.03 0.32
C ARG A 82 7.40 -9.33 -0.66
N CYS A 83 6.17 -9.34 -0.18
CA CYS A 83 5.00 -9.56 -1.02
C CYS A 83 4.93 -8.51 -2.12
N ALA A 84 5.11 -7.24 -1.77
CA ALA A 84 5.10 -6.16 -2.76
C ALA A 84 6.20 -6.31 -3.79
N ARG A 85 7.42 -6.59 -3.34
CA ARG A 85 8.55 -6.77 -4.26
C ARG A 85 8.30 -7.90 -5.24
N ARG A 86 7.79 -9.01 -4.74
CA ARG A 86 7.51 -10.16 -5.58
C ARG A 86 6.41 -9.85 -6.60
N ALA A 87 5.33 -9.22 -6.15
CA ALA A 87 4.22 -8.89 -7.05
C ALA A 87 4.65 -7.92 -8.13
N VAL A 88 5.43 -6.90 -7.78
CA VAL A 88 5.96 -5.93 -8.73
C VAL A 88 6.89 -6.60 -9.73
N SER A 89 7.78 -7.43 -9.24
CA SER A 89 8.74 -8.12 -10.09
C SER A 89 8.02 -9.01 -11.11
N LEU A 90 7.02 -9.76 -10.67
CA LEU A 90 6.24 -10.61 -11.57
C LEU A 90 5.45 -9.80 -12.58
N ALA A 91 4.90 -8.66 -12.16
CA ALA A 91 4.13 -7.80 -13.06
C ALA A 91 5.01 -7.24 -14.17
N TYR A 92 6.22 -6.79 -13.85
CA TYR A 92 7.13 -6.28 -14.86
C TYR A 92 7.67 -7.39 -15.76
N ALA A 93 7.88 -8.58 -15.23
CA ALA A 93 8.31 -9.70 -16.04
C ALA A 93 7.26 -10.05 -17.10
N ARG A 94 5.98 -9.97 -16.74
CA ARG A 94 4.90 -10.25 -17.69
C ARG A 94 4.78 -9.18 -18.75
N ALA A 95 5.11 -7.95 -18.41
CA ALA A 95 5.01 -6.84 -19.35
C ALA A 95 6.13 -6.84 -20.39
N ALA A 96 7.20 -7.54 -20.11
CA ALA A 96 8.39 -7.56 -20.99
C ALA A 96 8.17 -8.44 -22.26
#